data_bfbfd483db0a69511fb5306db0cf3014
#
_entry.id   bfbfd483db0a69511fb5306db0cf3014
#
_cell.length_a   1.000
_cell.length_b   1.000
_cell.length_c   1.000
_cell.angle_alpha   90.00
_cell.angle_beta   90.00
_cell.angle_gamma   90.00
#
_symmetry.space_group_name_H-M   'P 1'
#
loop_
_entity.id
_entity.type
_entity.pdbx_description
1 polymer ?
#
loop_
_entity_poly.entity_id
_entity_poly.type
_entity_poly.pdbx_seq_one_letter_code
_entity_poly.pdbx_strand_id
1 'polypeptide(L)'
;LNYQLTCLTEVFFGAIEYGSTMLTKTREALEEKNDSLIKVRLEALKESYKNIHNKDYDHEVDRKVAKVLLPLYAEMIPVDQRPAIYKVIEQKYKGDYDKFVDDMYDKSIFANQTNFEKFLKKPTVKAIDEDLALQYAQSKYDQYSNLLGQLKELDKELTLLHKTYIRGLGEMKLPVPSYP
;
A
#
# COMPACT_ATOMS: atom_id res chain seq x y z
N LEU A 1 9.36 9.91 -10.06
CA LEU A 1 8.28 10.68 -9.43
C LEU A 1 7.30 9.76 -8.69
N ASN A 2 6.79 8.69 -9.32
CA ASN A 2 5.91 7.70 -8.70
C ASN A 2 6.52 7.09 -7.42
N TYR A 3 7.79 6.70 -7.47
CA TYR A 3 8.48 6.14 -6.30
C TYR A 3 8.60 7.15 -5.16
N GLN A 4 8.96 8.40 -5.46
CA GLN A 4 9.08 9.45 -4.45
C GLN A 4 7.76 9.79 -3.79
N LEU A 5 6.65 9.85 -4.55
CA LEU A 5 5.32 10.08 -3.99
C LEU A 5 4.81 8.89 -3.19
N THR A 6 5.12 7.66 -3.62
CA THR A 6 4.83 6.46 -2.84
C THR A 6 5.57 6.47 -1.51
N CYS A 7 6.86 6.84 -1.49
CA CYS A 7 7.63 6.98 -0.25
C CYS A 7 7.07 8.06 0.67
N LEU A 8 6.64 9.21 0.14
CA LEU A 8 6.01 10.26 0.94
C LEU A 8 4.69 9.79 1.60
N THR A 9 3.87 9.06 0.86
CA THR A 9 2.66 8.47 1.42
C THR A 9 2.96 7.35 2.42
N GLU A 10 4.01 6.58 2.25
CA GLU A 10 4.45 5.56 3.22
C GLU A 10 4.85 6.16 4.57
N VAL A 11 5.53 7.29 4.57
CA VAL A 11 5.95 7.96 5.81
C VAL A 11 4.76 8.45 6.60
N PHE A 12 3.74 9.01 5.94
CA PHE A 12 2.59 9.63 6.61
C PHE A 12 1.47 8.63 6.94
N PHE A 13 1.38 7.51 6.23
CA PHE A 13 0.37 6.45 6.45
C PHE A 13 0.95 5.20 7.13
N GLY A 14 2.10 5.30 7.75
CA GLY A 14 2.80 4.15 8.32
C GLY A 14 1.96 3.32 9.29
N ALA A 15 1.12 3.96 10.11
CA ALA A 15 0.21 3.26 11.02
C ALA A 15 -0.84 2.42 10.24
N ILE A 16 -1.42 2.98 9.19
CA ILE A 16 -2.41 2.30 8.35
C ILE A 16 -1.76 1.14 7.59
N GLU A 17 -0.60 1.34 7.00
CA GLU A 17 0.10 0.30 6.24
C GLU A 17 0.57 -0.86 7.11
N TYR A 18 1.14 -0.55 8.28
CA TYR A 18 1.54 -1.58 9.22
C TYR A 18 0.33 -2.34 9.77
N GLY A 19 -0.72 -1.63 10.15
CA GLY A 19 -1.99 -2.21 10.59
C GLY A 19 -2.60 -3.10 9.51
N SER A 20 -2.55 -2.70 8.26
CA SER A 20 -3.06 -3.47 7.12
C SER A 20 -2.34 -4.81 6.97
N THR A 21 -1.01 -4.84 7.14
CA THR A 21 -0.24 -6.09 7.11
C THR A 21 -0.69 -7.06 8.21
N MET A 22 -0.94 -6.55 9.42
CA MET A 22 -1.40 -7.36 10.54
C MET A 22 -2.84 -7.83 10.37
N LEU A 23 -3.72 -6.99 9.82
CA LEU A 23 -5.11 -7.34 9.51
C LEU A 23 -5.18 -8.41 8.42
N THR A 24 -4.34 -8.33 7.38
CA THR A 24 -4.27 -9.36 6.33
C THR A 24 -3.91 -10.73 6.91
N LYS A 25 -2.89 -10.81 7.76
CA LYS A 25 -2.53 -12.05 8.45
C LYS A 25 -3.63 -12.57 9.39
N THR A 26 -4.40 -11.68 10.00
CA THR A 26 -5.55 -12.04 10.84
C THR A 26 -6.70 -12.55 9.99
N ARG A 27 -6.93 -11.96 8.82
CA ARG A 27 -7.92 -12.40 7.83
C ARG A 27 -7.67 -13.84 7.39
N GLU A 28 -6.43 -14.17 7.02
CA GLU A 28 -6.02 -15.53 6.64
C GLU A 28 -6.35 -16.56 7.75
N ALA A 29 -5.99 -16.24 8.99
CA ALA A 29 -6.27 -17.12 10.13
C ALA A 29 -7.78 -17.31 10.38
N LEU A 30 -8.60 -16.27 10.14
CA LEU A 30 -10.07 -16.33 10.25
C LEU A 30 -10.69 -17.20 9.14
N GLU A 31 -10.17 -17.12 7.91
CA GLU A 31 -10.61 -17.95 6.80
C GLU A 31 -10.30 -19.44 7.03
N GLU A 32 -9.11 -19.73 7.56
CA GLU A 32 -8.69 -21.07 7.93
C GLU A 32 -9.46 -21.65 9.14
N LYS A 33 -10.22 -20.80 9.84
CA LYS A 33 -10.95 -21.15 11.09
C LYS A 33 -10.03 -21.82 12.14
N ASN A 34 -8.79 -21.37 12.22
CA ASN A 34 -7.79 -21.87 13.14
C ASN A 34 -7.80 -21.03 14.41
N ASP A 35 -8.56 -21.48 15.44
CA ASP A 35 -8.75 -20.75 16.68
C ASP A 35 -7.43 -20.42 17.40
N SER A 36 -6.46 -21.33 17.38
CA SER A 36 -5.16 -21.09 17.99
C SER A 36 -4.39 -19.99 17.28
N LEU A 37 -4.39 -20.02 15.94
CA LEU A 37 -3.73 -19.02 15.11
C LEU A 37 -4.45 -17.67 15.22
N ILE A 38 -5.78 -17.65 15.26
CA ILE A 38 -6.57 -16.43 15.46
C ILE A 38 -6.17 -15.74 16.76
N LYS A 39 -6.08 -16.48 17.89
CA LYS A 39 -5.65 -15.92 19.18
C LYS A 39 -4.27 -15.29 19.10
N VAL A 40 -3.30 -15.98 18.51
CA VAL A 40 -1.93 -15.47 18.32
C VAL A 40 -1.93 -14.20 17.46
N ARG A 41 -2.70 -14.17 16.37
CA ARG A 41 -2.79 -13.00 15.50
C ARG A 41 -3.45 -11.81 16.18
N LEU A 42 -4.50 -12.02 16.96
CA LEU A 42 -5.17 -10.95 17.71
C LEU A 42 -4.27 -10.37 18.80
N GLU A 43 -3.47 -11.18 19.50
CA GLU A 43 -2.50 -10.64 20.46
C GLU A 43 -1.38 -9.86 19.78
N ALA A 44 -0.83 -10.36 18.68
CA ALA A 44 0.15 -9.62 17.88
C ALA A 44 -0.43 -8.30 17.35
N LEU A 45 -1.70 -8.29 16.94
CA LEU A 45 -2.41 -7.10 16.48
C LEU A 45 -2.56 -6.06 17.60
N LYS A 46 -2.88 -6.49 18.83
CA LYS A 46 -2.96 -5.60 20.00
C LYS A 46 -1.62 -4.97 20.33
N GLU A 47 -0.55 -5.75 20.31
CA GLU A 47 0.79 -5.26 20.57
C GLU A 47 1.22 -4.25 19.49
N SER A 48 0.96 -4.57 18.24
CA SER A 48 1.23 -3.69 17.11
C SER A 48 0.47 -2.37 17.22
N TYR A 49 -0.81 -2.42 17.60
CA TYR A 49 -1.62 -1.23 17.81
C TYR A 49 -1.00 -0.30 18.86
N LYS A 50 -0.60 -0.86 20.03
CA LYS A 50 0.06 -0.09 21.10
C LYS A 50 1.38 0.54 20.66
N ASN A 51 2.17 -0.19 19.89
CA ASN A 51 3.49 0.27 19.44
C ASN A 51 3.39 1.41 18.43
N ILE A 52 2.38 1.41 17.60
CA ILE A 52 2.18 2.43 16.56
C ILE A 52 1.42 3.63 17.13
N HIS A 53 0.32 3.40 17.85
CA HIS A 53 -0.45 4.45 18.52
C HIS A 53 0.21 4.86 19.84
N ASN A 54 1.50 5.14 19.78
CA ASN A 54 2.26 5.69 20.89
C ASN A 54 2.17 7.21 20.89
N LYS A 55 2.88 7.85 21.82
CA LYS A 55 2.89 9.31 21.97
C LYS A 55 3.41 10.08 20.75
N ASP A 56 4.11 9.42 19.84
CA ASP A 56 4.74 10.06 18.68
C ASP A 56 3.85 10.01 17.42
N TYR A 57 2.75 9.24 17.44
CA TYR A 57 1.77 9.17 16.36
C TYR A 57 0.58 10.09 16.63
N ASP A 58 0.39 11.08 15.76
CA ASP A 58 -0.77 11.98 15.77
C ASP A 58 -1.68 11.67 14.58
N HIS A 59 -2.78 11.01 14.86
CA HIS A 59 -3.74 10.58 13.85
C HIS A 59 -4.45 11.76 13.16
N GLU A 60 -4.62 12.90 13.84
CA GLU A 60 -5.22 14.09 13.22
C GLU A 60 -4.26 14.78 12.26
N VAL A 61 -2.97 14.77 12.57
CA VAL A 61 -1.94 15.26 11.65
C VAL A 61 -1.86 14.36 10.44
N ASP A 62 -1.81 13.03 10.62
CA ASP A 62 -1.77 12.05 9.54
C ASP A 62 -2.98 12.19 8.61
N ARG A 63 -4.19 12.33 9.18
CA ARG A 63 -5.43 12.59 8.45
C ARG A 63 -5.38 13.86 7.59
N LYS A 64 -4.88 14.98 8.14
CA LYS A 64 -4.73 16.24 7.40
C LYS A 64 -3.73 16.12 6.27
N VAL A 65 -2.63 15.42 6.50
CA VAL A 65 -1.63 15.15 5.46
C VAL A 65 -2.22 14.29 4.35
N ALA A 66 -3.00 13.26 4.69
CA ALA A 66 -3.70 12.43 3.72
C ALA A 66 -4.62 13.25 2.78
N LYS A 67 -5.38 14.19 3.34
CA LYS A 67 -6.27 15.08 2.57
C LYS A 67 -5.52 15.94 1.54
N VAL A 68 -4.27 16.28 1.81
CA VAL A 68 -3.44 17.05 0.88
C VAL A 68 -2.75 16.15 -0.14
N LEU A 69 -2.22 15.01 0.31
CA LEU A 69 -1.38 14.17 -0.55
C LEU A 69 -2.19 13.32 -1.55
N LEU A 70 -3.39 12.85 -1.20
CA LEU A 70 -4.18 12.05 -2.12
C LEU A 70 -4.59 12.79 -3.40
N PRO A 71 -5.19 14.00 -3.33
CA PRO A 71 -5.49 14.77 -4.54
C PRO A 71 -4.23 15.17 -5.31
N LEU A 72 -3.16 15.57 -4.62
CA LEU A 72 -1.88 15.90 -5.26
C LEU A 72 -1.31 14.71 -6.06
N TYR A 73 -1.37 13.51 -5.49
CA TYR A 73 -0.98 12.30 -6.19
C TYR A 73 -1.83 12.07 -7.45
N ALA A 74 -3.15 12.29 -7.35
CA ALA A 74 -4.05 12.16 -8.48
C ALA A 74 -3.75 13.18 -9.60
N GLU A 75 -3.36 14.40 -9.27
CA GLU A 75 -2.97 15.42 -10.25
C GLU A 75 -1.68 15.03 -10.99
N MET A 76 -0.72 14.45 -10.28
CA MET A 76 0.62 14.17 -10.82
C MET A 76 0.72 12.84 -11.58
N ILE A 77 -0.16 11.88 -11.31
CA ILE A 77 -0.07 10.53 -11.86
C ILE A 77 -1.18 10.28 -12.89
N PRO A 78 -0.84 9.78 -14.10
CA PRO A 78 -1.83 9.40 -15.11
C PRO A 78 -2.87 8.42 -14.56
N VAL A 79 -4.11 8.54 -15.00
CA VAL A 79 -5.26 7.79 -14.47
C VAL A 79 -5.06 6.27 -14.55
N ASP A 80 -4.44 5.79 -15.62
CA ASP A 80 -4.14 4.38 -15.86
C ASP A 80 -3.02 3.82 -14.97
N GLN A 81 -2.23 4.70 -14.35
CA GLN A 81 -1.13 4.36 -13.45
C GLN A 81 -1.48 4.55 -11.97
N ARG A 82 -2.68 5.02 -11.65
CA ARG A 82 -3.12 5.21 -10.25
C ARG A 82 -3.51 3.87 -9.62
N PRO A 83 -3.29 3.70 -8.31
CA PRO A 83 -3.85 2.58 -7.55
C PRO A 83 -5.36 2.46 -7.73
N ALA A 84 -5.89 1.24 -7.68
CA ALA A 84 -7.31 0.98 -7.94
C ALA A 84 -8.26 1.72 -6.99
N ILE A 85 -7.80 2.07 -5.78
CA ILE A 85 -8.58 2.84 -4.81
C ILE A 85 -9.03 4.21 -5.35
N TYR A 86 -8.27 4.81 -6.27
CA TYR A 86 -8.65 6.08 -6.89
C TYR A 86 -9.94 5.96 -7.72
N LYS A 87 -10.20 4.78 -8.31
CA LYS A 87 -11.49 4.51 -8.98
C LYS A 87 -12.64 4.47 -7.97
N VAL A 88 -12.40 3.96 -6.77
CA VAL A 88 -13.39 3.97 -5.69
C VAL A 88 -13.69 5.41 -5.24
N ILE A 89 -12.65 6.25 -5.11
CA ILE A 89 -12.82 7.68 -4.76
C ILE A 89 -13.67 8.37 -5.82
N GLU A 90 -13.37 8.19 -7.09
CA GLU A 90 -14.15 8.79 -8.17
C GLU A 90 -15.61 8.29 -8.23
N GLN A 91 -15.83 6.99 -8.09
CA GLN A 91 -17.16 6.39 -8.25
C GLN A 91 -18.06 6.58 -7.03
N LYS A 92 -17.54 6.33 -5.82
CA LYS A 92 -18.32 6.37 -4.58
C LYS A 92 -18.34 7.74 -3.93
N TYR A 93 -17.23 8.47 -4.03
CA TYR A 93 -17.05 9.77 -3.38
C TYR A 93 -17.12 10.94 -4.36
N LYS A 94 -17.28 10.68 -5.68
CA LYS A 94 -17.36 11.70 -6.74
C LYS A 94 -16.15 12.63 -6.78
N GLY A 95 -14.96 12.09 -6.48
CA GLY A 95 -13.73 12.86 -6.39
C GLY A 95 -13.56 13.67 -5.10
N ASP A 96 -14.42 13.50 -4.11
CA ASP A 96 -14.30 14.14 -2.80
C ASP A 96 -13.29 13.38 -1.92
N TYR A 97 -12.02 13.77 -2.06
CA TYR A 97 -10.90 13.17 -1.32
C TYR A 97 -11.01 13.38 0.18
N ASP A 98 -11.49 14.55 0.61
CA ASP A 98 -11.65 14.88 2.03
C ASP A 98 -12.62 13.91 2.70
N LYS A 99 -13.76 13.69 2.06
CA LYS A 99 -14.77 12.75 2.55
C LYS A 99 -14.28 11.30 2.55
N PHE A 100 -13.51 10.91 1.53
CA PHE A 100 -12.89 9.58 1.49
C PHE A 100 -11.92 9.39 2.66
N VAL A 101 -11.04 10.38 2.91
CA VAL A 101 -10.09 10.32 4.01
C VAL A 101 -10.80 10.31 5.35
N ASP A 102 -11.81 11.14 5.54
CA ASP A 102 -12.61 11.15 6.77
C ASP A 102 -13.23 9.78 7.03
N ASP A 103 -13.89 9.19 6.03
CA ASP A 103 -14.48 7.85 6.12
C ASP A 103 -13.41 6.77 6.41
N MET A 104 -12.23 6.88 5.81
CA MET A 104 -11.14 5.94 6.02
C MET A 104 -10.65 5.97 7.46
N TYR A 105 -10.38 7.14 8.04
CA TYR A 105 -9.90 7.26 9.42
C TYR A 105 -11.00 6.97 10.46
N ASP A 106 -12.24 7.42 10.21
CA ASP A 106 -13.33 7.23 11.16
C ASP A 106 -13.83 5.77 11.21
N LYS A 107 -13.72 5.01 10.12
CA LYS A 107 -14.28 3.66 10.00
C LYS A 107 -13.24 2.55 10.06
N SER A 108 -11.95 2.86 9.87
CA SER A 108 -10.90 1.85 9.90
C SER A 108 -10.76 1.19 11.26
N ILE A 109 -10.54 -0.12 11.22
CA ILE A 109 -10.27 -0.92 12.41
C ILE A 109 -9.01 -0.44 13.11
N PHE A 110 -7.93 -0.18 12.37
CA PHE A 110 -6.62 0.09 12.96
C PHE A 110 -6.37 1.58 13.24
N ALA A 111 -6.99 2.49 12.51
CA ALA A 111 -6.85 3.93 12.73
C ALA A 111 -7.70 4.46 13.90
N ASN A 112 -8.75 3.75 14.31
CA ASN A 112 -9.70 4.17 15.32
C ASN A 112 -9.78 3.19 16.50
N GLN A 113 -9.43 3.66 17.70
CA GLN A 113 -9.40 2.83 18.91
C GLN A 113 -10.74 2.13 19.18
N THR A 114 -11.85 2.85 19.08
CA THR A 114 -13.18 2.29 19.34
C THR A 114 -13.51 1.15 18.36
N ASN A 115 -13.17 1.32 17.10
CA ASN A 115 -13.37 0.29 16.07
C ASN A 115 -12.43 -0.90 16.29
N PHE A 116 -11.20 -0.63 16.68
CA PHE A 116 -10.23 -1.67 17.02
C PHE A 116 -10.72 -2.57 18.16
N GLU A 117 -11.19 -1.97 19.26
CA GLU A 117 -11.73 -2.72 20.41
C GLU A 117 -12.99 -3.52 20.05
N LYS A 118 -13.87 -2.97 19.21
CA LYS A 118 -15.04 -3.70 18.68
C LYS A 118 -14.62 -4.90 17.84
N PHE A 119 -13.63 -4.72 16.97
CA PHE A 119 -13.11 -5.79 16.12
C PHE A 119 -12.50 -6.91 16.96
N LEU A 120 -11.72 -6.59 17.99
CA LEU A 120 -11.12 -7.59 18.88
C LEU A 120 -12.16 -8.46 19.60
N LYS A 121 -13.33 -7.90 19.91
CA LYS A 121 -14.44 -8.65 20.55
C LYS A 121 -15.13 -9.61 19.59
N LYS A 122 -15.21 -9.26 18.32
CA LYS A 122 -15.87 -10.06 17.28
C LYS A 122 -15.15 -9.92 15.94
N PRO A 123 -13.98 -10.56 15.78
CA PRO A 123 -13.22 -10.50 14.56
C PRO A 123 -13.95 -11.25 13.43
N THR A 124 -14.06 -10.64 12.27
CA THR A 124 -14.69 -11.25 11.09
C THR A 124 -13.91 -10.88 9.83
N VAL A 125 -13.87 -11.80 8.87
CA VAL A 125 -13.30 -11.56 7.54
C VAL A 125 -13.99 -10.37 6.87
N LYS A 126 -15.33 -10.32 6.95
CA LYS A 126 -16.11 -9.20 6.37
C LYS A 126 -15.68 -7.83 6.88
N ALA A 127 -15.44 -7.68 8.19
CA ALA A 127 -15.01 -6.40 8.76
C ALA A 127 -13.65 -5.96 8.24
N ILE A 128 -12.75 -6.91 7.98
CA ILE A 128 -11.43 -6.64 7.39
C ILE A 128 -11.58 -6.28 5.91
N ASP A 129 -12.37 -7.01 5.15
CA ASP A 129 -12.57 -6.77 3.71
C ASP A 129 -13.24 -5.43 3.41
N GLU A 130 -14.09 -4.94 4.32
CA GLU A 130 -14.78 -3.66 4.21
C GLU A 130 -13.94 -2.46 4.75
N ASP A 131 -12.77 -2.71 5.34
CA ASP A 131 -11.91 -1.67 5.88
C ASP A 131 -11.25 -0.84 4.76
N LEU A 132 -11.59 0.45 4.70
CA LEU A 132 -11.10 1.35 3.65
C LEU A 132 -9.59 1.60 3.73
N ALA A 133 -9.00 1.59 4.93
CA ALA A 133 -7.56 1.76 5.09
C ALA A 133 -6.81 0.54 4.58
N LEU A 134 -7.34 -0.66 4.83
CA LEU A 134 -6.78 -1.89 4.26
C LEU A 134 -6.90 -1.91 2.73
N GLN A 135 -8.07 -1.55 2.19
CA GLN A 135 -8.27 -1.44 0.74
C GLN A 135 -7.30 -0.44 0.10
N TYR A 136 -7.06 0.71 0.75
CA TYR A 136 -6.09 1.70 0.31
C TYR A 136 -4.66 1.12 0.28
N ALA A 137 -4.21 0.53 1.38
CA ALA A 137 -2.88 -0.05 1.49
C ALA A 137 -2.66 -1.19 0.48
N GLN A 138 -3.63 -2.11 0.34
CA GLN A 138 -3.57 -3.20 -0.62
C GLN A 138 -3.50 -2.68 -2.06
N SER A 139 -4.32 -1.70 -2.39
CA SER A 139 -4.33 -1.09 -3.73
C SER A 139 -2.99 -0.44 -4.09
N LYS A 140 -2.33 0.21 -3.13
CA LYS A 140 -0.96 0.74 -3.29
C LYS A 140 0.05 -0.38 -3.53
N TYR A 141 0.00 -1.41 -2.70
CA TYR A 141 0.92 -2.54 -2.80
C TYR A 141 0.80 -3.25 -4.15
N ASP A 142 -0.43 -3.48 -4.62
CA ASP A 142 -0.70 -4.12 -5.93
C ASP A 142 -0.13 -3.28 -7.07
N GLN A 143 -0.32 -1.96 -7.03
CA GLN A 143 0.24 -1.06 -8.03
C GLN A 143 1.77 -1.06 -8.01
N TYR A 144 2.38 -1.01 -6.83
CA TYR A 144 3.83 -1.08 -6.68
C TYR A 144 4.40 -2.41 -7.20
N SER A 145 3.77 -3.53 -6.86
CA SER A 145 4.18 -4.87 -7.31
C SER A 145 4.08 -5.01 -8.83
N ASN A 146 3.04 -4.45 -9.44
CA ASN A 146 2.87 -4.41 -10.89
C ASN A 146 4.00 -3.61 -11.56
N LEU A 147 4.31 -2.42 -11.05
CA LEU A 147 5.40 -1.59 -11.56
C LEU A 147 6.77 -2.28 -11.44
N LEU A 148 7.04 -2.94 -10.32
CA LEU A 148 8.26 -3.73 -10.16
C LEU A 148 8.34 -4.88 -11.15
N GLY A 149 7.22 -5.55 -11.42
CA GLY A 149 7.14 -6.58 -12.46
C GLY A 149 7.52 -6.05 -13.83
N GLN A 150 6.94 -4.92 -14.23
CA GLN A 150 7.26 -4.26 -15.50
C GLN A 150 8.73 -3.84 -15.60
N LEU A 151 9.30 -3.28 -14.53
CA LEU A 151 10.73 -2.91 -14.48
C LEU A 151 11.64 -4.13 -14.69
N LYS A 152 11.33 -5.26 -14.06
CA LYS A 152 12.10 -6.50 -14.23
C LYS A 152 12.08 -7.01 -15.67
N GLU A 153 10.93 -6.94 -16.35
CA GLU A 153 10.85 -7.34 -17.76
C GLU A 153 11.64 -6.40 -18.67
N LEU A 154 11.54 -5.09 -18.46
CA LEU A 154 12.33 -4.10 -19.21
C LEU A 154 13.83 -4.28 -18.98
N ASP A 155 14.27 -4.60 -17.78
CA ASP A 155 15.69 -4.87 -17.48
C ASP A 155 16.19 -6.12 -18.20
N LYS A 156 15.38 -7.18 -18.29
CA LYS A 156 15.71 -8.37 -19.09
C LYS A 156 15.85 -8.05 -20.56
N GLU A 157 14.92 -7.28 -21.13
CA GLU A 157 14.96 -6.86 -22.54
C GLU A 157 16.20 -6.01 -22.82
N LEU A 158 16.50 -5.06 -21.95
CA LEU A 158 17.70 -4.21 -22.04
C LEU A 158 18.99 -5.04 -21.98
N THR A 159 19.05 -6.00 -21.07
CA THR A 159 20.19 -6.91 -20.94
C THR A 159 20.39 -7.75 -22.20
N LEU A 160 19.31 -8.26 -22.80
CA LEU A 160 19.37 -9.02 -24.05
C LEU A 160 19.83 -8.15 -25.22
N LEU A 161 19.28 -6.95 -25.33
CA LEU A 161 19.65 -5.97 -26.35
C LEU A 161 21.14 -5.60 -26.24
N HIS A 162 21.63 -5.33 -25.02
CA HIS A 162 23.03 -5.03 -24.76
C HIS A 162 23.95 -6.19 -25.18
N LYS A 163 23.61 -7.43 -24.79
CA LYS A 163 24.38 -8.62 -25.21
C LYS A 163 24.43 -8.76 -26.73
N THR A 164 23.31 -8.51 -27.41
CA THR A 164 23.21 -8.57 -28.87
C THR A 164 24.07 -7.51 -29.54
N TYR A 165 24.03 -6.28 -29.01
CA TYR A 165 24.86 -5.16 -29.47
C TYR A 165 26.38 -5.46 -29.32
N ILE A 166 26.80 -5.92 -28.16
CA ILE A 166 28.22 -6.28 -27.90
C ILE A 166 28.68 -7.38 -28.85
N ARG A 167 27.85 -8.40 -29.08
CA ARG A 167 28.14 -9.47 -30.04
C ARG A 167 28.31 -8.92 -31.46
N GLY A 168 27.41 -8.04 -31.90
CA GLY A 168 27.47 -7.41 -33.22
C GLY A 168 28.75 -6.57 -33.39
N LEU A 169 29.16 -5.80 -32.38
CA LEU A 169 30.44 -5.08 -32.40
C LEU A 169 31.63 -6.02 -32.58
N GLY A 170 31.64 -7.15 -31.87
CA GLY A 170 32.69 -8.18 -32.01
C GLY A 170 32.75 -8.77 -33.39
N GLU A 171 31.59 -9.10 -33.99
CA GLU A 171 31.51 -9.59 -35.36
C GLU A 171 32.04 -8.58 -36.43
N MET A 172 31.79 -7.29 -36.18
CA MET A 172 32.33 -6.20 -37.01
C MET A 172 33.77 -5.80 -36.68
N LYS A 173 34.40 -6.44 -35.69
CA LYS A 173 35.72 -6.11 -35.17
C LYS A 173 35.84 -4.64 -34.69
N LEU A 174 34.80 -4.09 -34.19
CA LEU A 174 34.73 -2.75 -33.61
C LEU A 174 35.09 -2.80 -32.09
N PRO A 175 35.69 -1.73 -31.54
CA PRO A 175 35.94 -1.67 -30.10
C PRO A 175 34.66 -1.71 -29.29
N VAL A 176 34.67 -2.52 -28.22
CA VAL A 176 33.52 -2.57 -27.29
C VAL A 176 33.64 -1.37 -26.35
N PRO A 177 32.56 -0.55 -26.23
CA PRO A 177 32.54 0.56 -25.28
C PRO A 177 32.73 0.05 -23.84
N SER A 178 33.67 0.64 -23.12
CA SER A 178 33.76 0.45 -21.66
C SER A 178 32.79 1.43 -20.99
N TYR A 179 31.73 0.91 -20.44
CA TYR A 179 30.88 1.71 -19.54
C TYR A 179 31.43 1.64 -18.12
N PRO A 180 31.44 2.75 -17.37
CA PRO A 180 31.81 2.78 -15.97
C PRO A 180 30.82 2.02 -15.10
#